data_5e01ec1662436a42d637e7369601db77
#
_entry.id   5e01ec1662436a42d637e7369601db77
#
_cell.length_a   1.000
_cell.length_b   1.000
_cell.length_c   1.000
_cell.angle_alpha   90.00
_cell.angle_beta   90.00
_cell.angle_gamma   90.00
#
_symmetry.space_group_name_H-M   'P 1'
#
loop_
_entity.id
_entity.type
_entity.pdbx_description
1 polymer ?
#
loop_
_entity_poly.entity_id
_entity_poly.type
_entity_poly.pdbx_seq_one_letter_code
_entity_poly.pdbx_strand_id
1 'polypeptide(L)'
;AWDADPVTAHFAACNLRARGARESNVHSALANANAVQEAVAWHLDPDRRPAGERTISLRDYEPGTDFLHTLLETNPHGAVKIAPAAYINPDDWPPCERQWLGSRGECRQQTLWFGDLATQAGQHVATVVTADGAVQTFVGPAGTPLHITGEVGSYVYEPDATILAADLAGEFAEQHHLDAITTGGGYLTGDVEVTHPLAARFRVRDVLPFDIKKLKAYCREHHLGQLEIKKRGVELQPHQLRRQIMSSGSNAAVILVAPVGDAVKAIVAER
;
A
#
# COMPACT_ATOMS: atom_id res chain seq x y z
N ALA A 1 0.48 21.15 -19.92
CA ALA A 1 0.76 21.05 -18.48
C ALA A 1 0.89 22.45 -17.89
N TRP A 2 0.55 22.57 -16.60
CA TRP A 2 0.61 23.81 -15.85
C TRP A 2 1.38 23.57 -14.55
N ASP A 3 2.27 24.50 -14.19
CA ASP A 3 2.98 24.51 -12.92
C ASP A 3 3.24 25.97 -12.50
N ALA A 4 3.00 26.28 -11.23
CA ALA A 4 3.22 27.62 -10.71
C ALA A 4 4.71 27.97 -10.59
N ASP A 5 5.56 26.96 -10.34
CA ASP A 5 7.00 27.13 -10.28
C ASP A 5 7.63 27.09 -11.69
N PRO A 6 8.30 28.17 -12.13
CA PRO A 6 8.91 28.24 -13.47
C PRO A 6 10.04 27.21 -13.66
N VAL A 7 10.73 26.80 -12.60
CA VAL A 7 11.79 25.79 -12.69
C VAL A 7 11.19 24.42 -12.95
N THR A 8 10.15 24.07 -12.22
CA THR A 8 9.38 22.82 -12.40
C THR A 8 8.75 22.77 -13.78
N ALA A 9 8.12 23.86 -14.25
CA ALA A 9 7.58 23.98 -15.61
C ALA A 9 8.65 23.76 -16.67
N HIS A 10 9.86 24.32 -16.50
CA HIS A 10 10.98 24.12 -17.41
C HIS A 10 11.38 22.64 -17.49
N PHE A 11 11.54 21.97 -16.35
CA PHE A 11 11.89 20.54 -16.33
C PHE A 11 10.78 19.66 -16.92
N ALA A 12 9.51 20.00 -16.69
CA ALA A 12 8.39 19.32 -17.31
C ALA A 12 8.47 19.42 -18.85
N ALA A 13 8.75 20.60 -19.39
CA ALA A 13 8.92 20.82 -20.83
C ALA A 13 10.10 19.99 -21.39
N CYS A 14 11.23 19.94 -20.69
CA CYS A 14 12.38 19.11 -21.07
C CYS A 14 12.04 17.61 -21.09
N ASN A 15 11.35 17.12 -20.07
CA ASN A 15 10.95 15.72 -19.95
C ASN A 15 9.95 15.31 -21.04
N LEU A 16 8.97 16.16 -21.36
CA LEU A 16 8.01 15.90 -22.42
C LEU A 16 8.70 15.81 -23.79
N ARG A 17 9.63 16.73 -24.10
CA ARG A 17 10.43 16.68 -25.32
C ARG A 17 11.27 15.41 -25.42
N ALA A 18 11.93 15.02 -24.32
CA ALA A 18 12.75 13.80 -24.25
C ALA A 18 11.91 12.52 -24.49
N ARG A 19 10.62 12.54 -24.16
CA ARG A 19 9.66 11.46 -24.40
C ARG A 19 8.96 11.53 -25.76
N GLY A 20 9.33 12.48 -26.61
CA GLY A 20 8.77 12.64 -27.95
C GLY A 20 7.39 13.30 -28.01
N ALA A 21 6.93 13.89 -26.92
CA ALA A 21 5.67 14.65 -26.86
C ALA A 21 5.86 16.05 -27.50
N ARG A 22 5.94 16.11 -28.83
CA ARG A 22 6.34 17.31 -29.59
C ARG A 22 5.29 18.41 -29.56
N GLU A 23 4.02 18.09 -29.36
CA GLU A 23 2.90 19.05 -29.37
C GLU A 23 2.45 19.45 -27.96
N SER A 24 3.25 19.16 -26.94
CA SER A 24 2.91 19.50 -25.57
C SER A 24 3.23 20.96 -25.24
N ASN A 25 2.23 21.66 -24.70
CA ASN A 25 2.40 23.00 -24.14
C ASN A 25 2.62 22.93 -22.63
N VAL A 26 3.60 23.66 -22.13
CA VAL A 26 3.85 23.81 -20.70
C VAL A 26 3.79 25.29 -20.34
N HIS A 27 2.96 25.61 -19.38
CA HIS A 27 2.74 26.96 -18.90
C HIS A 27 3.29 27.10 -17.47
N SER A 28 4.08 28.15 -17.25
CA SER A 28 4.50 28.55 -15.91
C SER A 28 3.51 29.57 -15.36
N ALA A 29 2.42 29.08 -14.81
CA ALA A 29 1.36 29.89 -14.24
C ALA A 29 0.48 29.05 -13.31
N LEU A 30 -0.33 29.70 -12.48
CA LEU A 30 -1.41 29.03 -11.77
C LEU A 30 -2.44 28.51 -12.79
N ALA A 31 -2.78 27.23 -12.69
CA ALA A 31 -3.86 26.66 -13.49
C ALA A 31 -5.21 27.25 -13.05
N ASN A 32 -6.12 27.45 -14.02
CA ASN A 32 -7.51 27.75 -13.75
C ASN A 32 -8.41 26.64 -14.32
N ALA A 33 -9.62 26.52 -13.80
CA ALA A 33 -10.51 25.44 -14.19
C ALA A 33 -10.87 25.45 -15.69
N ASN A 34 -10.93 26.62 -16.33
CA ASN A 34 -11.21 26.72 -17.76
C ASN A 34 -10.15 26.04 -18.64
N ALA A 35 -8.94 25.84 -18.11
CA ALA A 35 -7.88 25.14 -18.84
C ALA A 35 -8.22 23.66 -19.16
N VAL A 36 -9.18 23.06 -18.47
CA VAL A 36 -9.60 21.67 -18.67
C VAL A 36 -10.93 21.53 -19.42
N GLN A 37 -11.60 22.62 -19.77
CA GLN A 37 -12.94 22.61 -20.35
C GLN A 37 -13.01 21.84 -21.68
N GLU A 38 -12.00 21.97 -22.52
CA GLU A 38 -11.92 21.30 -23.82
C GLU A 38 -10.99 20.07 -23.81
N ALA A 39 -10.44 19.74 -22.65
CA ALA A 39 -9.56 18.59 -22.52
C ALA A 39 -10.36 17.30 -22.52
N VAL A 40 -9.82 16.22 -23.11
CA VAL A 40 -10.42 14.88 -23.00
C VAL A 40 -10.44 14.42 -21.53
N ALA A 41 -9.38 14.70 -20.79
CA ALA A 41 -9.24 14.43 -19.38
C ALA A 41 -8.14 15.31 -18.76
N TRP A 42 -8.11 15.38 -17.44
CA TRP A 42 -7.09 16.12 -16.71
C TRP A 42 -6.46 15.28 -15.58
N HIS A 43 -5.25 15.66 -15.19
CA HIS A 43 -4.57 15.08 -14.03
C HIS A 43 -4.02 16.20 -13.14
N LEU A 44 -4.22 16.06 -11.82
CA LEU A 44 -3.70 16.97 -10.81
C LEU A 44 -2.81 16.23 -9.81
N ASP A 45 -1.62 16.79 -9.57
CA ASP A 45 -0.69 16.40 -8.49
C ASP A 45 -0.52 17.61 -7.57
N PRO A 46 -1.42 17.82 -6.59
CA PRO A 46 -1.38 19.00 -5.74
C PRO A 46 -0.19 18.95 -4.78
N ASP A 47 0.35 20.12 -4.42
CA ASP A 47 1.38 20.19 -3.38
C ASP A 47 0.79 19.81 -2.03
N ARG A 48 1.46 18.89 -1.35
CA ARG A 48 1.12 18.40 -0.01
C ARG A 48 1.94 19.04 1.09
N ARG A 49 2.72 20.08 0.75
CA ARG A 49 3.63 20.77 1.67
C ARG A 49 3.56 22.29 1.56
N PRO A 50 2.39 22.91 1.36
CA PRO A 50 2.34 24.36 1.16
C PRO A 50 2.93 25.14 2.34
N ALA A 51 2.88 24.56 3.55
CA ALA A 51 3.48 25.11 4.77
C ALA A 51 4.85 24.48 5.14
N GLY A 52 5.47 23.70 4.22
CA GLY A 52 6.77 23.03 4.44
C GLY A 52 6.69 21.65 5.04
N GLU A 53 5.59 21.28 5.71
CA GLU A 53 5.36 19.94 6.27
C GLU A 53 4.37 19.14 5.42
N ARG A 54 4.56 17.81 5.35
CA ARG A 54 3.63 16.93 4.62
C ARG A 54 2.32 16.80 5.38
N THR A 55 1.20 17.05 4.69
CA THR A 55 -0.14 16.77 5.19
C THR A 55 -0.79 15.59 4.48
N ILE A 56 -1.71 14.92 5.17
CA ILE A 56 -2.62 13.89 4.62
C ILE A 56 -4.04 14.44 4.44
N SER A 57 -4.32 15.65 4.91
CA SER A 57 -5.61 16.33 4.76
C SER A 57 -5.67 17.02 3.41
N LEU A 58 -6.65 16.66 2.58
CA LEU A 58 -6.84 17.28 1.26
C LEU A 58 -7.16 18.77 1.34
N ARG A 59 -7.74 19.23 2.45
CA ARG A 59 -8.06 20.65 2.66
C ARG A 59 -6.81 21.52 2.73
N ASP A 60 -5.69 20.92 3.13
CA ASP A 60 -4.41 21.60 3.30
C ASP A 60 -3.50 21.44 2.05
N TYR A 61 -4.00 20.85 0.97
CA TYR A 61 -3.27 20.73 -0.30
C TYR A 61 -3.37 22.04 -1.11
N GLU A 62 -2.42 22.28 -1.98
CA GLU A 62 -2.47 23.41 -2.91
C GLU A 62 -2.32 22.90 -4.37
N PRO A 63 -3.35 23.10 -5.21
CA PRO A 63 -4.66 23.69 -4.90
C PRO A 63 -5.51 22.78 -3.99
N GLY A 64 -6.40 23.39 -3.21
CA GLY A 64 -7.26 22.72 -2.24
C GLY A 64 -8.53 22.11 -2.84
N THR A 65 -9.41 21.61 -1.97
CA THR A 65 -10.64 20.89 -2.34
C THR A 65 -11.61 21.71 -3.18
N ASP A 66 -11.75 23.02 -2.92
CA ASP A 66 -12.67 23.88 -3.68
C ASP A 66 -12.29 23.98 -5.16
N PHE A 67 -10.98 24.05 -5.43
CA PHE A 67 -10.50 24.04 -6.80
C PHE A 67 -10.74 22.69 -7.49
N LEU A 68 -10.59 21.59 -6.75
CA LEU A 68 -10.89 20.25 -7.26
C LEU A 68 -12.36 20.10 -7.63
N HIS A 69 -13.29 20.58 -6.81
CA HIS A 69 -14.72 20.59 -7.13
C HIS A 69 -15.00 21.41 -8.39
N THR A 70 -14.40 22.60 -8.51
CA THR A 70 -14.54 23.44 -9.73
C THR A 70 -13.99 22.72 -10.98
N LEU A 71 -12.88 21.97 -10.86
CA LEU A 71 -12.38 21.18 -11.98
C LEU A 71 -13.37 20.09 -12.39
N LEU A 72 -13.94 19.36 -11.42
CA LEU A 72 -14.91 18.29 -11.69
C LEU A 72 -16.23 18.80 -12.26
N GLU A 73 -16.67 20.00 -11.86
CA GLU A 73 -17.84 20.68 -12.46
C GLU A 73 -17.56 21.10 -13.90
N THR A 74 -16.32 21.53 -14.19
CA THR A 74 -15.92 21.99 -15.53
C THR A 74 -15.69 20.82 -16.48
N ASN A 75 -15.04 19.77 -16.01
CA ASN A 75 -14.77 18.54 -16.74
C ASN A 75 -14.72 17.36 -15.76
N PRO A 76 -15.71 16.45 -15.80
CA PRO A 76 -15.81 15.35 -14.84
C PRO A 76 -14.76 14.24 -15.04
N HIS A 77 -13.98 14.25 -16.13
CA HIS A 77 -13.02 13.22 -16.48
C HIS A 77 -11.63 13.59 -15.96
N GLY A 78 -11.31 13.21 -14.73
CA GLY A 78 -10.09 13.63 -14.08
C GLY A 78 -9.43 12.60 -13.19
N ALA A 79 -8.15 12.84 -12.89
CA ALA A 79 -7.40 12.05 -11.92
C ALA A 79 -6.66 12.98 -10.94
N VAL A 80 -6.70 12.62 -9.65
CA VAL A 80 -6.03 13.38 -8.59
C VAL A 80 -5.12 12.47 -7.80
N LYS A 81 -3.84 12.80 -7.74
CA LYS A 81 -2.86 12.11 -6.92
C LYS A 81 -2.86 12.66 -5.51
N ILE A 82 -2.99 11.76 -4.52
CA ILE A 82 -3.03 12.12 -3.10
C ILE A 82 -2.10 11.22 -2.27
N ALA A 83 -1.95 11.56 -0.99
CA ALA A 83 -1.18 10.71 -0.08
C ALA A 83 -1.84 9.34 0.09
N PRO A 84 -1.06 8.24 0.26
CA PRO A 84 -1.63 6.91 0.50
C PRO A 84 -2.57 6.85 1.70
N ALA A 85 -2.27 7.62 2.75
CA ALA A 85 -3.05 7.68 3.99
C ALA A 85 -4.08 8.80 4.01
N ALA A 86 -4.30 9.51 2.88
CA ALA A 86 -5.31 10.56 2.82
C ALA A 86 -6.71 9.95 2.93
N TYR A 87 -7.48 10.47 3.86
CA TYR A 87 -8.89 10.11 4.00
C TYR A 87 -9.75 11.01 3.11
N ILE A 88 -10.72 10.39 2.46
CA ILE A 88 -11.76 11.05 1.68
C ILE A 88 -13.10 10.56 2.21
N ASN A 89 -13.96 11.50 2.60
CA ASN A 89 -15.34 11.16 2.86
C ASN A 89 -16.05 10.95 1.51
N PRO A 90 -16.56 9.74 1.20
CA PRO A 90 -17.20 9.45 -0.08
C PRO A 90 -18.40 10.38 -0.40
N ASP A 91 -19.09 10.88 0.62
CA ASP A 91 -20.26 11.73 0.45
C ASP A 91 -19.94 13.15 -0.06
N ASP A 92 -18.67 13.57 0.08
CA ASP A 92 -18.20 14.90 -0.36
C ASP A 92 -17.78 14.91 -1.84
N TRP A 93 -17.77 13.74 -2.52
CA TRP A 93 -17.20 13.58 -3.87
C TRP A 93 -18.15 12.83 -4.80
N PRO A 94 -18.13 13.10 -6.11
CA PRO A 94 -18.78 12.21 -7.07
C PRO A 94 -18.19 10.81 -7.00
N PRO A 95 -18.96 9.78 -7.45
CA PRO A 95 -18.47 8.42 -7.50
C PRO A 95 -17.10 8.34 -8.21
N CYS A 96 -16.11 7.76 -7.55
CA CYS A 96 -14.76 7.64 -8.08
C CYS A 96 -14.18 6.24 -7.80
N GLU A 97 -13.23 5.83 -8.62
CA GLU A 97 -12.35 4.72 -8.30
C GLU A 97 -11.21 5.23 -7.41
N ARG A 98 -10.91 4.49 -6.34
CA ARG A 98 -9.80 4.82 -5.44
C ARG A 98 -8.70 3.79 -5.61
N GLN A 99 -7.57 4.20 -6.21
CA GLN A 99 -6.46 3.30 -6.52
C GLN A 99 -5.23 3.60 -5.66
N TRP A 100 -4.73 2.61 -4.95
CA TRP A 100 -3.45 2.66 -4.24
C TRP A 100 -2.38 2.00 -5.09
N LEU A 101 -1.36 2.77 -5.42
CA LEU A 101 -0.24 2.36 -6.27
C LEU A 101 0.99 2.09 -5.42
N GLY A 102 1.58 0.92 -5.60
CA GLY A 102 2.76 0.47 -4.87
C GLY A 102 3.86 -0.07 -5.76
N SER A 103 5.04 -0.12 -5.19
CA SER A 103 6.20 -0.79 -5.76
C SER A 103 7.22 -1.11 -4.68
N ARG A 104 7.96 -2.20 -4.84
CA ARG A 104 9.04 -2.61 -3.92
C ARG A 104 8.55 -2.76 -2.46
N GLY A 105 7.33 -3.27 -2.26
CA GLY A 105 6.73 -3.51 -0.94
C GLY A 105 6.25 -2.26 -0.21
N GLU A 106 6.15 -1.10 -0.89
CA GLU A 106 5.65 0.14 -0.31
C GLU A 106 4.48 0.69 -1.12
N CYS A 107 3.45 1.16 -0.44
CA CYS A 107 2.40 1.96 -1.05
C CYS A 107 2.91 3.39 -1.25
N ARG A 108 2.96 3.84 -2.51
CA ARG A 108 3.60 5.11 -2.90
C ARG A 108 2.62 6.27 -2.95
N GLN A 109 1.42 6.03 -3.44
CA GLN A 109 0.40 7.05 -3.64
C GLN A 109 -1.00 6.44 -3.67
N GLN A 110 -1.99 7.28 -3.50
CA GLN A 110 -3.38 7.02 -3.85
C GLN A 110 -3.74 7.93 -5.02
N THR A 111 -4.54 7.43 -5.96
CA THR A 111 -5.11 8.21 -7.05
C THR A 111 -6.61 8.07 -7.04
N LEU A 112 -7.31 9.18 -7.16
CA LEU A 112 -8.74 9.22 -7.40
C LEU A 112 -8.97 9.36 -8.90
N TRP A 113 -9.78 8.49 -9.47
CA TRP A 113 -10.17 8.52 -10.87
C TRP A 113 -11.65 8.85 -10.97
N PHE A 114 -11.99 9.84 -11.79
CA PHE A 114 -13.34 10.36 -11.95
C PHE A 114 -13.81 10.24 -13.40
N GLY A 115 -15.15 10.22 -13.56
CA GLY A 115 -15.80 10.13 -14.86
C GLY A 115 -15.38 8.89 -15.64
N ASP A 116 -15.12 9.03 -16.94
CA ASP A 116 -14.74 7.90 -17.81
C ASP A 116 -13.36 7.32 -17.52
N LEU A 117 -12.57 7.97 -16.66
CA LEU A 117 -11.28 7.41 -16.19
C LEU A 117 -11.48 6.38 -15.06
N ALA A 118 -12.62 6.39 -14.38
CA ALA A 118 -12.95 5.44 -13.32
C ALA A 118 -13.48 4.14 -13.91
N THR A 119 -12.64 3.13 -14.04
CA THR A 119 -13.03 1.81 -14.57
C THR A 119 -13.72 0.94 -13.51
N GLN A 120 -13.50 1.24 -12.26
CA GLN A 120 -14.01 0.53 -11.06
C GLN A 120 -14.63 1.53 -10.08
N ALA A 121 -15.53 2.40 -10.56
CA ALA A 121 -16.18 3.43 -9.74
C ALA A 121 -16.82 2.83 -8.47
N GLY A 122 -16.56 3.46 -7.33
CA GLY A 122 -17.04 2.99 -6.02
C GLY A 122 -16.24 1.84 -5.41
N GLN A 123 -15.21 1.33 -6.10
CA GLN A 123 -14.33 0.27 -5.61
C GLN A 123 -12.99 0.83 -5.12
N HIS A 124 -12.33 0.05 -4.26
CA HIS A 124 -10.95 0.21 -3.92
C HIS A 124 -10.09 -0.71 -4.80
N VAL A 125 -8.95 -0.18 -5.24
CA VAL A 125 -8.04 -0.85 -6.16
C VAL A 125 -6.63 -0.81 -5.60
N ALA A 126 -6.04 -1.96 -5.33
CA ALA A 126 -4.63 -2.08 -4.96
C ALA A 126 -3.83 -2.52 -6.18
N THR A 127 -2.88 -1.71 -6.62
CA THR A 127 -2.04 -1.99 -7.78
C THR A 127 -0.56 -1.93 -7.41
N VAL A 128 0.19 -2.96 -7.80
CA VAL A 128 1.64 -3.05 -7.59
C VAL A 128 2.35 -3.19 -8.91
N VAL A 129 3.39 -2.39 -9.11
CA VAL A 129 4.36 -2.57 -10.19
C VAL A 129 5.54 -3.35 -9.64
N THR A 130 5.74 -4.55 -10.15
CA THR A 130 6.82 -5.47 -9.77
C THR A 130 8.16 -5.04 -10.35
N ALA A 131 9.26 -5.65 -9.91
CA ALA A 131 10.61 -5.27 -10.33
C ALA A 131 10.87 -5.51 -11.83
N ASP A 132 10.19 -6.48 -12.43
CA ASP A 132 10.22 -6.78 -13.87
C ASP A 132 9.27 -5.90 -14.69
N GLY A 133 8.54 -4.98 -14.04
CA GLY A 133 7.60 -4.07 -14.67
C GLY A 133 6.20 -4.64 -14.90
N ALA A 134 5.90 -5.86 -14.43
CA ALA A 134 4.54 -6.39 -14.49
C ALA A 134 3.62 -5.61 -13.54
N VAL A 135 2.36 -5.47 -13.94
CA VAL A 135 1.33 -4.79 -13.15
C VAL A 135 0.37 -5.84 -12.58
N GLN A 136 0.19 -5.80 -11.27
CA GLN A 136 -0.70 -6.70 -10.53
C GLN A 136 -1.75 -5.86 -9.82
N THR A 137 -3.02 -6.26 -9.94
CA THR A 137 -4.14 -5.48 -9.39
C THR A 137 -5.09 -6.39 -8.62
N PHE A 138 -5.58 -5.91 -7.49
CA PHE A 138 -6.66 -6.50 -6.72
C PHE A 138 -7.74 -5.45 -6.51
N VAL A 139 -9.00 -5.82 -6.74
CA VAL A 139 -10.17 -4.91 -6.69
C VAL A 139 -11.20 -5.50 -5.74
N GLY A 140 -11.83 -4.64 -4.95
CA GLY A 140 -12.92 -5.07 -4.08
C GLY A 140 -13.56 -3.92 -3.33
N PRO A 141 -14.64 -4.20 -2.57
CA PRO A 141 -15.22 -3.26 -1.64
C PRO A 141 -14.27 -3.01 -0.46
N ALA A 142 -14.26 -1.78 0.03
CA ALA A 142 -13.54 -1.47 1.26
C ALA A 142 -14.29 -1.95 2.50
N GLY A 143 -13.54 -2.20 3.58
CA GLY A 143 -14.13 -2.44 4.88
C GLY A 143 -14.81 -3.79 5.06
N THR A 144 -14.54 -4.76 4.18
CA THR A 144 -14.97 -6.15 4.40
C THR A 144 -14.44 -6.62 5.76
N PRO A 145 -15.31 -7.12 6.67
CA PRO A 145 -14.90 -7.51 8.02
C PRO A 145 -13.84 -8.61 8.01
N LEU A 146 -12.82 -8.47 8.86
CA LEU A 146 -11.82 -9.51 9.09
C LEU A 146 -12.27 -10.41 10.24
N HIS A 147 -12.33 -11.72 10.00
CA HIS A 147 -12.39 -12.68 11.09
C HIS A 147 -11.00 -12.83 11.70
N ILE A 148 -10.89 -12.54 13.01
CA ILE A 148 -9.62 -12.67 13.74
C ILE A 148 -9.59 -14.00 14.45
N THR A 149 -8.59 -14.83 14.13
CA THR A 149 -8.37 -16.12 14.77
C THR A 149 -7.33 -16.03 15.89
N GLY A 150 -7.48 -16.86 16.91
CA GLY A 150 -6.47 -17.08 17.97
C GLY A 150 -5.45 -18.18 17.62
N GLU A 151 -5.52 -18.74 16.42
CA GLU A 151 -4.70 -19.85 15.97
C GLU A 151 -3.93 -19.52 14.70
N VAL A 152 -2.85 -20.24 14.43
CA VAL A 152 -2.04 -20.09 13.22
C VAL A 152 -2.15 -21.40 12.44
N GLY A 153 -2.63 -21.33 11.21
CA GLY A 153 -2.72 -22.45 10.30
C GLY A 153 -1.37 -22.81 9.66
N SER A 154 -1.42 -23.68 8.67
CA SER A 154 -0.25 -24.21 7.96
C SER A 154 0.54 -23.15 7.18
N TYR A 155 -0.10 -22.02 6.86
CA TYR A 155 0.50 -20.90 6.13
C TYR A 155 0.17 -19.57 6.79
N VAL A 156 1.13 -18.64 6.71
CA VAL A 156 0.92 -17.22 7.02
C VAL A 156 1.13 -16.41 5.74
N TYR A 157 0.29 -15.41 5.53
CA TYR A 157 0.33 -14.51 4.40
C TYR A 157 0.55 -13.08 4.90
N GLU A 158 1.46 -12.38 4.26
CA GLU A 158 1.67 -10.94 4.47
C GLU A 158 1.15 -10.20 3.22
N PRO A 159 -0.03 -9.58 3.28
CA PRO A 159 -0.54 -8.78 2.19
C PRO A 159 0.41 -7.61 1.87
N ASP A 160 0.46 -7.23 0.60
CA ASP A 160 1.20 -6.05 0.17
C ASP A 160 0.69 -4.78 0.86
N ALA A 161 1.56 -3.80 1.00
CA ALA A 161 1.23 -2.52 1.63
C ALA A 161 0.06 -1.80 0.93
N THR A 162 -0.17 -2.04 -0.36
CA THR A 162 -1.29 -1.48 -1.10
C THR A 162 -2.63 -2.09 -0.72
N ILE A 163 -2.68 -3.40 -0.46
CA ILE A 163 -3.88 -4.10 0.04
C ILE A 163 -4.30 -3.52 1.39
N LEU A 164 -3.32 -3.33 2.29
CA LEU A 164 -3.57 -2.77 3.62
C LEU A 164 -4.00 -1.30 3.55
N ALA A 165 -3.31 -0.50 2.75
CA ALA A 165 -3.61 0.92 2.58
C ALA A 165 -4.98 1.15 1.90
N ALA A 166 -5.39 0.23 1.02
CA ALA A 166 -6.68 0.27 0.33
C ALA A 166 -7.84 -0.27 1.16
N ASP A 167 -7.61 -0.72 2.41
CA ASP A 167 -8.63 -1.37 3.25
C ASP A 167 -9.28 -2.59 2.58
N LEU A 168 -8.46 -3.36 1.85
CA LEU A 168 -8.86 -4.55 1.10
C LEU A 168 -8.43 -5.86 1.77
N ALA A 169 -7.86 -5.80 2.98
CA ALA A 169 -7.39 -7.01 3.67
C ALA A 169 -8.52 -7.99 3.98
N GLY A 170 -9.70 -7.49 4.35
CA GLY A 170 -10.88 -8.32 4.60
C GLY A 170 -11.39 -9.00 3.34
N GLU A 171 -11.52 -8.27 2.25
CA GLU A 171 -11.93 -8.81 0.96
C GLU A 171 -10.93 -9.85 0.42
N PHE A 172 -9.62 -9.57 0.58
CA PHE A 172 -8.57 -10.52 0.23
C PHE A 172 -8.66 -11.80 1.05
N ALA A 173 -8.91 -11.67 2.36
CA ALA A 173 -9.08 -12.80 3.26
C ALA A 173 -10.31 -13.64 2.89
N GLU A 174 -11.45 -13.01 2.61
CA GLU A 174 -12.69 -13.68 2.23
C GLU A 174 -12.54 -14.46 0.93
N GLN A 175 -12.00 -13.82 -0.12
CA GLN A 175 -11.81 -14.47 -1.43
C GLN A 175 -10.86 -15.67 -1.37
N HIS A 176 -9.93 -15.68 -0.43
CA HIS A 176 -8.94 -16.75 -0.29
C HIS A 176 -9.20 -17.70 0.90
N HIS A 177 -10.33 -17.53 1.60
CA HIS A 177 -10.70 -18.33 2.79
C HIS A 177 -9.61 -18.30 3.87
N LEU A 178 -9.12 -17.11 4.17
CA LEU A 178 -8.10 -16.85 5.17
C LEU A 178 -8.69 -16.12 6.38
N ASP A 179 -8.11 -16.34 7.55
CA ASP A 179 -8.39 -15.59 8.77
C ASP A 179 -7.27 -14.59 9.07
N ALA A 180 -7.56 -13.55 9.82
CA ALA A 180 -6.55 -12.61 10.27
C ALA A 180 -5.94 -13.05 11.61
N ILE A 181 -4.61 -13.03 11.70
CA ILE A 181 -3.91 -13.23 12.97
C ILE A 181 -3.90 -11.93 13.78
N THR A 182 -3.82 -10.80 13.08
CA THR A 182 -3.70 -9.47 13.69
C THR A 182 -4.80 -8.55 13.22
N THR A 183 -5.18 -7.60 14.07
CA THR A 183 -6.07 -6.51 13.67
C THR A 183 -5.49 -5.77 12.45
N GLY A 184 -6.37 -5.36 11.53
CA GLY A 184 -5.96 -4.69 10.28
C GLY A 184 -5.35 -5.61 9.22
N GLY A 185 -5.38 -6.94 9.40
CA GLY A 185 -5.01 -7.92 8.36
C GLY A 185 -3.53 -7.92 7.97
N GLY A 186 -2.65 -7.40 8.83
CA GLY A 186 -1.21 -7.35 8.55
C GLY A 186 -0.54 -8.71 8.41
N TYR A 187 -1.13 -9.76 9.03
CA TYR A 187 -0.87 -11.18 8.77
C TYR A 187 -2.20 -11.91 8.68
N LEU A 188 -2.37 -12.69 7.62
CA LEU A 188 -3.47 -13.62 7.43
C LEU A 188 -2.94 -15.05 7.56
N THR A 189 -3.82 -16.00 7.80
CA THR A 189 -3.46 -17.41 7.96
C THR A 189 -4.51 -18.35 7.40
N GLY A 190 -4.12 -19.57 7.07
CA GLY A 190 -5.00 -20.63 6.59
C GLY A 190 -4.22 -21.92 6.38
N ASP A 191 -4.95 -23.02 6.10
CA ASP A 191 -4.38 -24.34 5.86
C ASP A 191 -4.22 -24.69 4.38
N VAL A 192 -4.88 -23.93 3.51
CA VAL A 192 -4.77 -24.08 2.06
C VAL A 192 -3.66 -23.18 1.52
N GLU A 193 -2.86 -23.73 0.62
CA GLU A 193 -1.79 -22.98 -0.03
C GLU A 193 -2.37 -22.02 -1.09
N VAL A 194 -2.24 -20.72 -0.83
CA VAL A 194 -2.63 -19.64 -1.74
C VAL A 194 -1.38 -19.01 -2.34
N THR A 195 -1.33 -18.88 -3.67
CA THR A 195 -0.30 -18.13 -4.37
C THR A 195 -0.92 -16.90 -4.99
N HIS A 196 -0.54 -15.72 -4.52
CA HIS A 196 -1.04 -14.46 -5.02
C HIS A 196 0.09 -13.41 -5.09
N PRO A 197 0.21 -12.64 -6.21
CA PRO A 197 1.33 -11.70 -6.40
C PRO A 197 1.32 -10.53 -5.40
N LEU A 198 0.16 -10.23 -4.79
CA LEU A 198 0.00 -9.16 -3.78
C LEU A 198 0.07 -9.68 -2.33
N ALA A 199 0.57 -10.89 -2.11
CA ALA A 199 0.80 -11.42 -0.77
C ALA A 199 2.05 -12.30 -0.72
N ALA A 200 2.93 -12.04 0.24
CA ALA A 200 4.03 -12.96 0.53
C ALA A 200 3.51 -14.13 1.37
N ARG A 201 3.82 -15.36 0.95
CA ARG A 201 3.43 -16.59 1.63
C ARG A 201 4.59 -17.13 2.45
N PHE A 202 4.27 -17.67 3.62
CA PHE A 202 5.20 -18.35 4.52
C PHE A 202 4.60 -19.65 4.99
N ARG A 203 5.27 -20.78 4.75
CA ARG A 203 4.87 -22.08 5.28
C ARG A 203 5.29 -22.20 6.74
N VAL A 204 4.35 -22.41 7.63
CA VAL A 204 4.59 -22.49 9.08
C VAL A 204 5.29 -23.82 9.42
N ARG A 205 6.37 -23.71 10.19
CA ARG A 205 7.07 -24.86 10.80
C ARG A 205 6.64 -25.07 12.23
N ASP A 206 6.68 -23.97 13.02
CA ASP A 206 6.37 -23.99 14.45
C ASP A 206 5.81 -22.64 14.92
N VAL A 207 5.00 -22.69 15.97
CA VAL A 207 4.46 -21.52 16.66
C VAL A 207 4.89 -21.56 18.13
N LEU A 208 5.80 -20.67 18.49
CA LEU A 208 6.40 -20.61 19.81
C LEU A 208 5.88 -19.41 20.62
N PRO A 209 5.75 -19.51 21.94
CA PRO A 209 5.63 -18.34 22.78
C PRO A 209 6.82 -17.40 22.53
N PHE A 210 6.58 -16.08 22.47
CA PHE A 210 7.66 -15.14 22.28
C PHE A 210 8.53 -15.03 23.55
N ASP A 211 9.59 -15.85 23.59
CA ASP A 211 10.63 -15.86 24.61
C ASP A 211 12.00 -15.97 23.94
N ILE A 212 12.86 -14.99 24.18
CA ILE A 212 14.17 -14.90 23.52
C ILE A 212 15.05 -16.14 23.80
N LYS A 213 15.01 -16.66 25.05
CA LYS A 213 15.83 -17.82 25.42
C LYS A 213 15.34 -19.08 24.69
N LYS A 214 14.01 -19.31 24.66
CA LYS A 214 13.40 -20.42 23.94
C LYS A 214 13.65 -20.33 22.45
N LEU A 215 13.48 -19.14 21.87
CA LEU A 215 13.70 -18.90 20.45
C LEU A 215 15.18 -19.11 20.06
N LYS A 216 16.11 -18.68 20.91
CA LYS A 216 17.55 -18.92 20.72
C LYS A 216 17.89 -20.42 20.80
N ALA A 217 17.29 -21.16 21.74
CA ALA A 217 17.48 -22.60 21.86
C ALA A 217 16.94 -23.31 20.61
N TYR A 218 15.75 -22.96 20.16
CA TYR A 218 15.14 -23.49 18.94
C TYR A 218 16.04 -23.21 17.70
N CYS A 219 16.51 -21.97 17.51
CA CYS A 219 17.41 -21.66 16.41
C CYS A 219 18.69 -22.49 16.40
N ARG A 220 19.23 -22.78 17.58
CA ARG A 220 20.44 -23.62 17.70
C ARG A 220 20.13 -25.09 17.39
N GLU A 221 19.05 -25.64 17.93
CA GLU A 221 18.59 -27.01 17.70
C GLU A 221 18.34 -27.31 16.22
N HIS A 222 17.70 -26.37 15.52
CA HIS A 222 17.37 -26.51 14.11
C HIS A 222 18.43 -25.93 13.15
N HIS A 223 19.61 -25.56 13.67
CA HIS A 223 20.72 -24.99 12.88
C HIS A 223 20.33 -23.76 12.03
N LEU A 224 19.44 -22.89 12.58
CA LEU A 224 18.97 -21.68 11.91
C LEU A 224 19.97 -20.52 12.09
N GLY A 225 20.60 -20.07 11.02
CA GLY A 225 21.58 -18.95 11.03
C GLY A 225 21.24 -17.85 10.03
N GLN A 226 20.51 -18.15 8.97
CA GLN A 226 20.03 -17.18 8.00
C GLN A 226 18.59 -16.76 8.34
N LEU A 227 18.46 -15.75 9.21
CA LEU A 227 17.18 -15.35 9.74
C LEU A 227 16.68 -14.05 9.09
N GLU A 228 15.46 -14.08 8.55
CA GLU A 228 14.65 -12.91 8.29
C GLU A 228 13.68 -12.72 9.46
N ILE A 229 13.57 -11.51 10.01
CA ILE A 229 12.65 -11.23 11.11
C ILE A 229 11.66 -10.15 10.68
N LYS A 230 10.39 -10.47 10.77
CA LYS A 230 9.27 -9.57 10.50
C LYS A 230 8.42 -9.40 11.77
N LYS A 231 7.72 -8.29 11.86
CA LYS A 231 6.84 -8.00 13.00
C LYS A 231 5.56 -7.30 12.57
N ARG A 232 4.48 -7.55 13.30
CA ARG A 232 3.23 -6.79 13.21
C ARG A 232 2.62 -6.65 14.60
N GLY A 233 2.11 -5.47 14.93
CA GLY A 233 1.39 -5.23 16.20
C GLY A 233 2.23 -5.38 17.48
N VAL A 234 3.56 -5.34 17.39
CA VAL A 234 4.47 -5.44 18.54
C VAL A 234 5.58 -4.41 18.48
N GLU A 235 5.99 -3.90 19.64
CA GLU A 235 7.16 -3.04 19.76
C GLU A 235 8.42 -3.91 19.87
N LEU A 236 9.10 -4.10 18.75
CA LEU A 236 10.28 -4.93 18.63
C LEU A 236 11.23 -4.35 17.59
N GLN A 237 12.51 -4.44 17.83
CA GLN A 237 13.54 -4.08 16.86
C GLN A 237 14.07 -5.36 16.19
N PRO A 238 13.72 -5.67 14.93
CA PRO A 238 14.09 -6.91 14.25
C PRO A 238 15.60 -7.19 14.25
N HIS A 239 16.42 -6.16 14.04
CA HIS A 239 17.88 -6.30 14.04
C HIS A 239 18.46 -6.63 15.41
N GLN A 240 17.86 -6.14 16.51
CA GLN A 240 18.28 -6.48 17.88
C GLN A 240 17.89 -7.91 18.22
N LEU A 241 16.65 -8.31 17.93
CA LEU A 241 16.21 -9.68 18.12
C LEU A 241 17.11 -10.65 17.36
N ARG A 242 17.41 -10.37 16.08
CA ARG A 242 18.30 -11.20 15.27
C ARG A 242 19.65 -11.42 15.94
N ARG A 243 20.28 -10.37 16.48
CA ARG A 243 21.58 -10.48 17.20
C ARG A 243 21.50 -11.37 18.44
N GLN A 244 20.36 -11.34 19.16
CA GLN A 244 20.17 -12.10 20.38
C GLN A 244 19.95 -13.59 20.15
N ILE A 245 19.27 -13.96 19.05
CA ILE A 245 18.88 -15.35 18.75
C ILE A 245 19.75 -16.01 17.69
N MET A 246 20.59 -15.26 16.98
CA MET A 246 21.43 -15.77 15.90
C MET A 246 22.29 -16.95 16.38
N SER A 247 22.34 -18.00 15.56
CA SER A 247 23.20 -19.17 15.76
C SER A 247 24.18 -19.29 14.59
N SER A 248 25.18 -20.18 14.69
CA SER A 248 26.15 -20.50 13.64
C SER A 248 25.60 -21.46 12.57
N GLY A 249 24.29 -21.71 12.57
CA GLY A 249 23.64 -22.61 11.62
C GLY A 249 23.63 -22.07 10.19
N SER A 250 23.44 -22.95 9.22
CA SER A 250 23.35 -22.62 7.79
C SER A 250 21.92 -22.54 7.26
N ASN A 251 20.95 -23.06 8.02
CA ASN A 251 19.57 -23.12 7.56
C ASN A 251 18.89 -21.73 7.62
N ALA A 252 18.06 -21.47 6.61
CA ALA A 252 17.27 -20.26 6.55
C ALA A 252 15.91 -20.43 7.22
N ALA A 253 15.40 -19.35 7.83
CA ALA A 253 14.02 -19.26 8.28
C ALA A 253 13.54 -17.83 8.34
N VAL A 254 12.23 -17.66 8.27
CA VAL A 254 11.53 -16.39 8.56
C VAL A 254 10.89 -16.53 9.94
N ILE A 255 11.10 -15.52 10.79
CA ILE A 255 10.46 -15.43 12.09
C ILE A 255 9.48 -14.26 12.06
N LEU A 256 8.18 -14.58 12.12
CA LEU A 256 7.12 -13.59 12.17
C LEU A 256 6.70 -13.42 13.64
N VAL A 257 6.81 -12.20 14.16
CA VAL A 257 6.44 -11.90 15.54
C VAL A 257 5.17 -11.06 15.56
N ALA A 258 4.12 -11.58 16.17
CA ALA A 258 2.82 -10.93 16.22
C ALA A 258 2.00 -11.38 17.44
N PRO A 259 1.00 -10.57 17.86
CA PRO A 259 -0.05 -11.06 18.75
C PRO A 259 -0.85 -12.16 18.05
N VAL A 260 -1.08 -13.27 18.75
CA VAL A 260 -1.94 -14.36 18.31
C VAL A 260 -2.81 -14.74 19.52
N GLY A 261 -4.11 -14.48 19.44
CA GLY A 261 -4.97 -14.51 20.61
C GLY A 261 -4.47 -13.53 21.69
N ASP A 262 -4.38 -14.00 22.93
CA ASP A 262 -4.00 -13.18 24.08
C ASP A 262 -2.47 -13.06 24.30
N ALA A 263 -1.65 -13.59 23.39
CA ALA A 263 -0.21 -13.65 23.61
C ALA A 263 0.61 -13.34 22.36
N VAL A 264 1.77 -12.72 22.55
CA VAL A 264 2.75 -12.56 21.48
C VAL A 264 3.40 -13.91 21.17
N LYS A 265 3.40 -14.29 19.90
CA LYS A 265 4.02 -15.52 19.39
C LYS A 265 5.17 -15.20 18.43
N ALA A 266 6.09 -16.13 18.33
CA ALA A 266 7.08 -16.20 17.28
C ALA A 266 6.72 -17.37 16.35
N ILE A 267 6.31 -17.07 15.14
CA ILE A 267 5.96 -18.05 14.12
C ILE A 267 7.22 -18.29 13.29
N VAL A 268 7.75 -19.50 13.36
CA VAL A 268 8.90 -19.92 12.55
C VAL A 268 8.38 -20.50 11.24
N ALA A 269 8.86 -19.98 10.12
CA ALA A 269 8.32 -20.33 8.82
C ALA A 269 9.41 -20.37 7.73
N GLU A 270 9.04 -20.92 6.57
CA GLU A 270 9.80 -20.92 5.32
C GLU A 270 9.10 -20.04 4.27
N ARG A 271 9.89 -19.52 3.29
CA ARG A 271 9.34 -18.87 2.07
C ARG A 271 8.95 -19.91 1.03
#